data_1931c27b362c25647970674d5b34c5eb
#
_entry.id   1931c27b362c25647970674d5b34c5eb
#
_cell.length_a   1.000
_cell.length_b   1.000
_cell.length_c   1.000
_cell.angle_alpha   90.00
_cell.angle_beta   90.00
_cell.angle_gamma   90.00
#
_symmetry.space_group_name_H-M   'P 1'
#
loop_
_entity.id
_entity.type
_entity.pdbx_description
1 polymer ?
#
loop_
_entity_poly.entity_id
_entity_poly.type
_entity_poly.pdbx_seq_one_letter_code
_entity_poly.pdbx_strand_id
1 'polypeptide(L)'
;LAKKDNKQIAYRPIISADTHRLTQIAGEEEKSVQSAKSVDFELLEDAAAIRAAGFDPDAGTVSRGDARCVICGQVTKAADTRRLAREGQMGERMIAVVLHHPHQTGKRYRLATPDDVRVFNEAVAYLEEKLAAWPYLESPLPTEELPLMSGTFNVPLYGSDRWDKLFNPRQQLALVTFLEKIKSVYPRVSMDVRGLPQIEGEGLDVEGLAKAVAGYMAIVLNRQADYCNRLTTWHNTGEKLNHLFGRQAIPMSWDYVELNPNSGSGGDWTSHLDWVLRYIGGNPSISDVQSQAQNASATSLPFSDDSLDAILTDPPYYNSVPYADLSDFFYVWLKRSVGEVFPDLFATPLAPKPEEICEMAGWDSRRYAHKDQAFFEERIGKAFSEIYRVLRPGGIAVIVYAHKTTEGWETMLNALVQAGLVVTGSWPMHTEMAARLRAAASAALASSIYMVCRKVAREPLGFWNELQPQIRARVEEKLNQFWAAGIAGGDFFISAIGPGMEAYSRYARVETYAGEPVGVEMLLQFIRAVAAEFLIKRLLRGASGGNVDPEAQFYLVYRWTYLD
;
A
#
# COMPACT_ATOMS: atom_id res chain seq x y z
N LEU A 1 13.42 -12.57 -17.88
CA LEU A 1 12.14 -13.29 -17.94
C LEU A 1 12.04 -14.44 -16.93
N ALA A 2 13.03 -15.31 -16.83
CA ALA A 2 13.08 -16.34 -15.79
C ALA A 2 14.46 -16.39 -15.14
N LYS A 3 14.49 -16.56 -13.81
CA LYS A 3 15.72 -16.68 -13.01
C LYS A 3 15.43 -17.62 -11.83
N LYS A 4 15.25 -18.91 -12.14
CA LYS A 4 14.88 -19.92 -11.14
C LYS A 4 15.69 -21.20 -11.37
N ASP A 5 16.41 -21.68 -10.35
CA ASP A 5 17.18 -22.91 -10.36
C ASP A 5 18.04 -23.05 -11.64
N ASN A 6 17.73 -24.03 -12.49
CA ASN A 6 18.41 -24.28 -13.74
C ASN A 6 17.79 -23.56 -14.96
N LYS A 7 16.72 -22.75 -14.76
CA LYS A 7 16.02 -22.02 -15.81
C LYS A 7 16.40 -20.55 -15.78
N GLN A 8 17.16 -20.09 -16.78
CA GLN A 8 17.47 -18.68 -16.97
C GLN A 8 17.08 -18.30 -18.40
N ILE A 9 16.17 -17.32 -18.52
CA ILE A 9 15.69 -16.81 -19.80
C ILE A 9 15.72 -15.30 -19.78
N ALA A 10 16.31 -14.69 -20.78
CA ALA A 10 16.38 -13.25 -20.96
C ALA A 10 16.08 -12.87 -22.41
N TYR A 11 15.61 -11.64 -22.65
CA TYR A 11 15.64 -11.03 -23.97
C TYR A 11 16.80 -10.03 -24.04
N ARG A 12 17.47 -9.96 -25.18
CA ARG A 12 18.58 -9.06 -25.45
C ARG A 12 18.21 -8.15 -26.62
N PRO A 13 18.41 -6.81 -26.52
CA PRO A 13 18.29 -5.92 -27.66
C PRO A 13 19.42 -6.19 -28.66
N ILE A 14 19.08 -6.27 -29.95
CA ILE A 14 20.01 -6.41 -31.07
C ILE A 14 19.90 -5.17 -31.93
N ILE A 15 21.04 -4.59 -32.31
CA ILE A 15 21.07 -3.46 -33.23
C ILE A 15 21.09 -4.02 -34.65
N SER A 16 19.97 -3.88 -35.37
CA SER A 16 19.87 -4.25 -36.77
C SER A 16 20.36 -3.11 -37.66
N ALA A 17 21.13 -3.48 -38.70
CA ALA A 17 21.59 -2.53 -39.73
C ALA A 17 20.55 -2.33 -40.85
N ASP A 18 19.42 -3.04 -40.82
CA ASP A 18 18.44 -3.03 -41.90
C ASP A 18 17.47 -1.85 -41.83
N THR A 19 17.46 -1.09 -42.90
CA THR A 19 16.76 0.18 -43.14
C THR A 19 15.27 0.05 -43.47
N HIS A 20 14.64 -1.10 -43.35
CA HIS A 20 13.31 -1.35 -43.93
C HIS A 20 12.25 -1.95 -43.02
N ARG A 21 12.10 -1.49 -41.78
CA ARG A 21 10.86 -1.77 -40.99
C ARG A 21 10.57 -0.73 -39.93
N LEU A 22 10.31 0.52 -40.33
CA LEU A 22 9.45 1.38 -39.52
C LEU A 22 8.01 1.13 -39.96
N THR A 23 7.30 0.30 -39.21
CA THR A 23 5.84 0.17 -39.33
C THR A 23 5.24 1.49 -38.87
N GLN A 24 4.70 2.27 -39.79
CA GLN A 24 3.97 3.49 -39.55
C GLN A 24 2.84 3.25 -38.55
N ILE A 25 2.93 3.93 -37.41
CA ILE A 25 1.74 4.33 -36.65
C ILE A 25 1.25 5.58 -37.38
N ALA A 26 -0.01 5.57 -37.76
CA ALA A 26 -0.66 6.47 -38.69
C ALA A 26 -0.33 7.96 -38.54
N GLY A 27 -0.02 8.61 -39.68
CA GLY A 27 -0.27 10.00 -39.94
C GLY A 27 0.78 10.98 -39.53
N GLU A 28 1.89 11.09 -40.33
CA GLU A 28 2.55 12.36 -40.58
C GLU A 28 3.48 12.24 -41.81
N GLU A 29 3.65 13.33 -42.54
CA GLU A 29 4.30 13.48 -43.84
C GLU A 29 5.75 12.99 -43.90
N GLU A 30 6.13 12.45 -45.04
CA GLU A 30 7.50 12.03 -45.39
C GLU A 30 8.53 13.16 -45.19
N LYS A 31 9.26 13.08 -44.09
CA LYS A 31 10.58 13.74 -43.99
C LYS A 31 11.66 12.71 -44.24
N SER A 32 12.57 12.99 -45.18
CA SER A 32 13.72 12.19 -45.57
C SER A 32 14.50 11.70 -44.32
N VAL A 33 14.40 10.41 -44.00
CA VAL A 33 15.10 9.80 -42.87
C VAL A 33 16.40 9.20 -43.39
N GLN A 34 17.55 9.79 -42.97
CA GLN A 34 18.83 9.10 -42.99
C GLN A 34 18.71 7.79 -42.23
N SER A 35 19.30 6.70 -42.73
CA SER A 35 19.23 5.32 -42.24
C SER A 35 19.21 5.19 -40.70
N ALA A 36 18.04 5.05 -40.14
CA ALA A 36 17.87 4.84 -38.71
C ALA A 36 18.15 3.36 -38.39
N LYS A 37 19.11 3.10 -37.51
CA LYS A 37 19.32 1.77 -36.96
C LYS A 37 18.08 1.38 -36.13
N SER A 38 17.54 0.19 -36.37
CA SER A 38 16.44 -0.35 -35.56
C SER A 38 16.97 -1.21 -34.40
N VAL A 39 16.17 -1.33 -33.35
CA VAL A 39 16.44 -2.25 -32.25
C VAL A 39 15.49 -3.43 -32.38
N ASP A 40 16.03 -4.61 -32.59
CA ASP A 40 15.29 -5.87 -32.50
C ASP A 40 15.64 -6.59 -31.20
N PHE A 41 15.00 -7.73 -30.96
CA PHE A 41 15.23 -8.49 -29.75
C PHE A 41 15.46 -9.97 -30.09
N GLU A 42 16.32 -10.62 -29.33
CA GLU A 42 16.46 -12.08 -29.34
C GLU A 42 16.15 -12.65 -27.96
N LEU A 43 15.71 -13.91 -27.93
CA LEU A 43 15.46 -14.65 -26.72
C LEU A 43 16.67 -15.56 -26.45
N LEU A 44 17.27 -15.41 -25.26
CA LEU A 44 18.34 -16.26 -24.76
C LEU A 44 17.72 -17.25 -23.77
N GLU A 45 17.77 -18.54 -24.07
CA GLU A 45 16.95 -19.55 -23.39
C GLU A 45 17.67 -20.29 -22.26
N ASP A 46 18.98 -20.04 -22.06
CA ASP A 46 19.73 -20.64 -21.00
C ASP A 46 20.89 -19.76 -20.48
N ALA A 47 21.42 -20.13 -19.32
CA ALA A 47 22.52 -19.43 -18.69
C ALA A 47 23.82 -19.41 -19.49
N ALA A 48 24.06 -20.42 -20.34
CA ALA A 48 25.25 -20.49 -21.19
C ALA A 48 25.13 -19.49 -22.34
N ALA A 49 23.98 -19.41 -23.00
CA ALA A 49 23.67 -18.41 -24.02
C ALA A 49 23.79 -16.98 -23.48
N ILE A 50 23.26 -16.73 -22.27
CA ILE A 50 23.36 -15.38 -21.62
C ILE A 50 24.83 -15.03 -21.37
N ARG A 51 25.64 -15.95 -20.83
CA ARG A 51 27.07 -15.71 -20.61
C ARG A 51 27.83 -15.51 -21.90
N ALA A 52 27.58 -16.35 -22.91
CA ALA A 52 28.23 -16.26 -24.22
C ALA A 52 27.91 -14.94 -24.93
N ALA A 53 26.72 -14.41 -24.73
CA ALA A 53 26.28 -13.14 -25.28
C ALA A 53 26.98 -11.90 -24.64
N GLY A 54 27.69 -12.08 -23.51
CA GLY A 54 28.35 -10.97 -22.79
C GLY A 54 27.38 -9.90 -22.31
N PHE A 55 26.12 -10.29 -22.04
CA PHE A 55 25.01 -9.39 -21.70
C PHE A 55 24.57 -9.62 -20.26
N ASP A 56 24.44 -8.53 -19.50
CA ASP A 56 23.86 -8.57 -18.16
C ASP A 56 22.34 -8.26 -18.24
N PRO A 57 21.49 -9.25 -18.05
CA PRO A 57 20.03 -9.06 -18.10
C PRO A 57 19.47 -8.22 -16.95
N ASP A 58 20.22 -8.03 -15.87
CA ASP A 58 19.84 -7.19 -14.73
C ASP A 58 20.24 -5.71 -14.94
N ALA A 59 21.07 -5.41 -15.95
CA ALA A 59 21.47 -4.04 -16.30
C ALA A 59 20.38 -3.33 -17.10
N GLY A 60 19.56 -2.52 -16.43
CA GLY A 60 18.55 -1.69 -17.07
C GLY A 60 19.16 -0.54 -17.89
N THR A 61 18.38 -0.02 -18.84
CA THR A 61 18.75 1.14 -19.66
C THR A 61 18.35 2.49 -19.04
N VAL A 62 17.55 2.47 -17.96
CA VAL A 62 17.10 3.66 -17.23
C VAL A 62 17.51 3.58 -15.77
N SER A 63 18.14 4.64 -15.28
CA SER A 63 18.53 4.79 -13.87
C SER A 63 18.15 6.18 -13.37
N ARG A 64 17.33 6.26 -12.33
CA ARG A 64 16.85 7.52 -11.71
C ARG A 64 16.24 8.52 -12.71
N GLY A 65 15.73 8.02 -13.84
CA GLY A 65 15.15 8.81 -14.92
C GLY A 65 16.12 9.19 -16.06
N ASP A 66 17.42 9.01 -15.89
CA ASP A 66 18.38 9.10 -16.99
C ASP A 66 18.23 7.85 -17.86
N ALA A 67 18.00 8.02 -19.17
CA ALA A 67 17.79 6.95 -20.14
C ALA A 67 19.00 6.82 -21.07
N ARG A 68 19.57 5.62 -21.20
CA ARG A 68 20.68 5.33 -22.11
C ARG A 68 20.15 4.70 -23.40
N CYS A 69 20.47 5.29 -24.53
CA CYS A 69 20.16 4.71 -25.84
C CYS A 69 20.96 3.42 -26.06
N VAL A 70 20.27 2.32 -26.36
CA VAL A 70 20.91 1.02 -26.63
C VAL A 70 21.70 1.00 -27.93
N ILE A 71 21.41 1.91 -28.88
CA ILE A 71 22.06 1.99 -30.19
C ILE A 71 23.39 2.73 -30.12
N CYS A 72 23.39 3.94 -29.53
CA CYS A 72 24.55 4.83 -29.57
C CYS A 72 25.19 5.09 -28.19
N GLY A 73 24.58 4.58 -27.11
CA GLY A 73 25.07 4.78 -25.75
C GLY A 73 24.83 6.17 -25.18
N GLN A 74 24.29 7.13 -25.97
CA GLN A 74 23.97 8.47 -25.49
C GLN A 74 22.97 8.43 -24.33
N VAL A 75 23.18 9.31 -23.35
CA VAL A 75 22.32 9.42 -22.18
C VAL A 75 21.43 10.66 -22.31
N THR A 76 20.11 10.43 -22.30
CA THR A 76 19.10 11.47 -22.15
C THR A 76 18.88 11.70 -20.66
N LYS A 77 19.05 12.93 -20.20
CA LYS A 77 18.92 13.27 -18.78
C LYS A 77 17.47 13.19 -18.30
N ALA A 78 17.30 12.90 -17.01
CA ALA A 78 15.98 12.74 -16.39
C ALA A 78 15.02 13.92 -16.66
N ALA A 79 15.53 15.15 -16.70
CA ALA A 79 14.72 16.34 -17.01
C ALA A 79 14.14 16.28 -18.44
N ASP A 80 14.97 15.91 -19.42
CA ASP A 80 14.55 15.78 -20.81
C ASP A 80 13.66 14.55 -21.02
N THR A 81 13.99 13.42 -20.41
CA THR A 81 13.14 12.23 -20.45
C THR A 81 11.71 12.53 -19.95
N ARG A 82 11.59 13.25 -18.83
CA ARG A 82 10.29 13.66 -18.28
C ARG A 82 9.57 14.67 -19.16
N ARG A 83 10.31 15.64 -19.75
CA ARG A 83 9.73 16.62 -20.68
C ARG A 83 9.16 15.93 -21.91
N LEU A 84 9.95 15.10 -22.58
CA LEU A 84 9.55 14.33 -23.77
C LEU A 84 8.35 13.42 -23.48
N ALA A 85 8.34 12.76 -22.33
CA ALA A 85 7.20 11.93 -21.92
C ALA A 85 5.91 12.74 -21.75
N ARG A 86 5.97 13.93 -21.13
CA ARG A 86 4.81 14.83 -20.98
C ARG A 86 4.33 15.41 -22.31
N GLU A 87 5.24 15.57 -23.28
CA GLU A 87 4.93 15.99 -24.65
C GLU A 87 4.36 14.83 -25.51
N GLY A 88 4.12 13.65 -24.92
CA GLY A 88 3.56 12.50 -25.63
C GLY A 88 4.57 11.75 -26.53
N GLN A 89 5.86 12.02 -26.39
CA GLN A 89 6.92 11.40 -27.20
C GLN A 89 7.43 10.05 -26.62
N MET A 90 6.81 9.54 -25.57
CA MET A 90 7.09 8.22 -25.01
C MET A 90 6.14 7.18 -25.60
N GLY A 91 6.73 6.20 -26.31
CA GLY A 91 5.98 5.08 -26.90
C GLY A 91 6.10 3.80 -26.07
N GLU A 92 5.41 2.75 -26.54
CA GLU A 92 5.44 1.41 -25.99
C GLU A 92 5.76 0.38 -27.10
N ARG A 93 6.47 -0.67 -26.74
CA ARG A 93 6.75 -1.78 -27.66
C ARG A 93 6.53 -3.10 -26.96
N MET A 94 5.69 -3.96 -27.53
CA MET A 94 5.55 -5.34 -27.11
C MET A 94 6.80 -6.12 -27.53
N ILE A 95 7.54 -6.68 -26.55
CA ILE A 95 8.81 -7.37 -26.80
C ILE A 95 8.62 -8.88 -26.76
N ALA A 96 7.94 -9.39 -25.75
CA ALA A 96 7.83 -10.81 -25.49
C ALA A 96 6.43 -11.20 -25.03
N VAL A 97 6.09 -12.46 -25.24
CA VAL A 97 4.84 -13.08 -24.78
C VAL A 97 5.17 -14.23 -23.85
N VAL A 98 4.56 -14.22 -22.68
CA VAL A 98 4.62 -15.31 -21.71
C VAL A 98 3.45 -16.24 -21.93
N LEU A 99 3.75 -17.50 -22.21
CA LEU A 99 2.74 -18.52 -22.49
C LEU A 99 2.51 -19.38 -21.24
N HIS A 100 1.25 -19.58 -20.91
CA HIS A 100 0.80 -20.48 -19.87
C HIS A 100 -0.07 -21.57 -20.49
N HIS A 101 0.17 -22.81 -20.10
CA HIS A 101 -0.66 -23.95 -20.49
C HIS A 101 -1.28 -24.55 -19.23
N PRO A 102 -2.63 -24.65 -19.12
CA PRO A 102 -3.31 -25.11 -17.89
C PRO A 102 -2.86 -26.50 -17.39
N HIS A 103 -2.46 -27.37 -18.30
CA HIS A 103 -2.08 -28.76 -17.99
C HIS A 103 -0.56 -29.02 -18.04
N GLN A 104 0.27 -27.97 -18.11
CA GLN A 104 1.73 -28.11 -18.13
C GLN A 104 2.34 -27.21 -17.07
N THR A 105 3.31 -27.76 -16.34
CA THR A 105 4.05 -26.99 -15.32
C THR A 105 5.03 -26.01 -15.96
N GLY A 106 5.12 -24.81 -15.43
CA GLY A 106 6.05 -23.76 -15.85
C GLY A 106 5.49 -22.85 -16.93
N LYS A 107 6.24 -21.83 -17.25
CA LYS A 107 5.95 -20.84 -18.29
C LYS A 107 6.86 -21.06 -19.48
N ARG A 108 6.39 -20.72 -20.67
CA ARG A 108 7.18 -20.63 -21.90
C ARG A 108 7.22 -19.18 -22.36
N TYR A 109 8.23 -18.85 -23.13
CA TYR A 109 8.47 -17.50 -23.58
C TYR A 109 8.72 -17.50 -25.09
N ARG A 110 8.25 -16.48 -25.75
CA ARG A 110 8.58 -16.18 -27.15
C ARG A 110 8.64 -14.67 -27.38
N LEU A 111 9.28 -14.26 -28.44
CA LEU A 111 9.19 -12.86 -28.88
C LEU A 111 7.79 -12.56 -29.40
N ALA A 112 7.41 -11.28 -29.33
CA ALA A 112 6.18 -10.79 -29.93
C ALA A 112 6.26 -10.89 -31.46
N THR A 113 5.14 -11.27 -32.08
CA THR A 113 5.00 -11.39 -33.53
C THR A 113 4.17 -10.23 -34.09
N PRO A 114 4.19 -10.01 -35.42
CA PRO A 114 3.28 -9.05 -36.06
C PRO A 114 1.79 -9.32 -35.77
N ASP A 115 1.41 -10.58 -35.58
CA ASP A 115 0.02 -10.94 -35.22
C ASP A 115 -0.34 -10.48 -33.81
N ASP A 116 0.57 -10.54 -32.84
CA ASP A 116 0.32 -10.01 -31.49
C ASP A 116 0.07 -8.50 -31.51
N VAL A 117 0.84 -7.78 -32.33
CA VAL A 117 0.67 -6.33 -32.54
C VAL A 117 -0.63 -6.03 -33.26
N ARG A 118 -1.01 -6.83 -34.29
CA ARG A 118 -2.30 -6.69 -35.00
C ARG A 118 -3.47 -6.83 -34.01
N VAL A 119 -3.47 -7.87 -33.19
CA VAL A 119 -4.52 -8.09 -32.18
C VAL A 119 -4.58 -6.94 -31.17
N PHE A 120 -3.43 -6.36 -30.78
CA PHE A 120 -3.42 -5.17 -29.94
C PHE A 120 -4.10 -3.99 -30.63
N ASN A 121 -3.79 -3.71 -31.91
CA ASN A 121 -4.38 -2.61 -32.66
C ASN A 121 -5.89 -2.81 -32.90
N GLU A 122 -6.34 -4.05 -33.12
CA GLU A 122 -7.76 -4.38 -33.19
C GLU A 122 -8.48 -4.06 -31.86
N ALA A 123 -7.84 -4.35 -30.72
CA ALA A 123 -8.39 -3.99 -29.41
C ALA A 123 -8.47 -2.48 -29.20
N VAL A 124 -7.51 -1.70 -29.74
CA VAL A 124 -7.56 -0.23 -29.73
C VAL A 124 -8.79 0.27 -30.49
N ALA A 125 -8.97 -0.18 -31.73
CA ALA A 125 -10.12 0.21 -32.56
C ALA A 125 -11.46 -0.17 -31.90
N TYR A 126 -11.53 -1.37 -31.34
CA TYR A 126 -12.74 -1.85 -30.66
C TYR A 126 -13.04 -1.04 -29.38
N LEU A 127 -12.00 -0.60 -28.65
CA LEU A 127 -12.19 0.31 -27.51
C LEU A 127 -12.82 1.64 -27.97
N GLU A 128 -12.33 2.24 -29.05
CA GLU A 128 -12.88 3.49 -29.59
C GLU A 128 -14.35 3.35 -29.96
N GLU A 129 -14.73 2.27 -30.65
CA GLU A 129 -16.13 1.97 -30.97
C GLU A 129 -16.98 1.81 -29.69
N LYS A 130 -16.47 1.07 -28.71
CA LYS A 130 -17.16 0.85 -27.44
C LYS A 130 -17.35 2.12 -26.64
N LEU A 131 -16.37 3.01 -26.60
CA LEU A 131 -16.47 4.30 -25.94
C LEU A 131 -17.46 5.23 -26.65
N ALA A 132 -17.48 5.23 -27.98
CA ALA A 132 -18.44 6.01 -28.77
C ALA A 132 -19.90 5.53 -28.58
N ALA A 133 -20.09 4.23 -28.36
CA ALA A 133 -21.40 3.61 -28.12
C ALA A 133 -21.79 3.56 -26.63
N TRP A 134 -20.99 4.16 -25.72
CA TRP A 134 -21.23 4.08 -24.28
C TRP A 134 -22.55 4.74 -23.88
N PRO A 135 -23.50 4.01 -23.27
CA PRO A 135 -24.86 4.49 -23.09
C PRO A 135 -25.08 5.37 -21.87
N TYR A 136 -24.08 5.55 -21.02
CA TYR A 136 -24.19 6.28 -19.76
C TYR A 136 -23.56 7.68 -19.89
N LEU A 137 -24.05 8.63 -19.09
CA LEU A 137 -23.57 10.00 -19.10
C LEU A 137 -22.12 10.12 -18.59
N GLU A 138 -21.78 9.35 -17.54
CA GLU A 138 -20.43 9.33 -17.01
C GLU A 138 -19.53 8.47 -17.90
N SER A 139 -18.33 8.97 -18.23
CA SER A 139 -17.31 8.22 -18.97
C SER A 139 -16.97 6.91 -18.26
N PRO A 140 -16.85 5.78 -18.96
CA PRO A 140 -16.40 4.53 -18.34
C PRO A 140 -14.92 4.57 -17.93
N LEU A 141 -14.14 5.46 -18.53
CA LEU A 141 -12.74 5.67 -18.19
C LEU A 141 -12.59 6.72 -17.08
N PRO A 142 -11.74 6.45 -16.07
CA PRO A 142 -11.51 7.39 -14.98
C PRO A 142 -10.58 8.53 -15.43
N THR A 143 -11.17 9.62 -15.90
CA THR A 143 -10.46 10.80 -16.43
C THR A 143 -10.09 11.83 -15.36
N GLU A 144 -10.38 11.56 -14.10
CA GLU A 144 -10.03 12.40 -12.96
C GLU A 144 -8.51 12.57 -12.87
N GLU A 145 -8.08 13.73 -12.37
CA GLU A 145 -6.68 14.08 -12.23
C GLU A 145 -5.96 13.15 -11.24
N LEU A 146 -4.79 12.66 -11.65
CA LEU A 146 -3.82 11.98 -10.79
C LEU A 146 -2.75 13.01 -10.40
N PRO A 147 -2.75 13.48 -9.15
CA PRO A 147 -1.84 14.54 -8.73
C PRO A 147 -0.40 14.05 -8.61
N LEU A 148 0.56 14.93 -8.89
CA LEU A 148 1.95 14.67 -8.56
C LEU A 148 2.14 14.73 -7.03
N MET A 149 2.59 13.63 -6.45
CA MET A 149 2.97 13.55 -5.03
C MET A 149 4.32 12.84 -4.92
N SER A 150 5.35 13.61 -4.61
CA SER A 150 6.74 13.11 -4.60
C SER A 150 6.90 11.90 -3.67
N GLY A 151 7.50 10.83 -4.19
CA GLY A 151 7.70 9.59 -3.45
C GLY A 151 6.51 8.63 -3.46
N THR A 152 5.30 9.10 -3.72
CA THR A 152 4.08 8.27 -3.82
C THR A 152 3.58 8.17 -5.26
N PHE A 153 3.26 9.31 -5.90
CA PHE A 153 2.76 9.34 -7.28
C PHE A 153 3.77 10.02 -8.19
N ASN A 154 4.66 9.25 -8.79
CA ASN A 154 5.71 9.78 -9.67
C ASN A 154 5.36 9.70 -11.16
N VAL A 155 4.32 8.95 -11.52
CA VAL A 155 3.92 8.76 -12.93
C VAL A 155 3.47 10.05 -13.62
N PRO A 156 2.90 11.09 -12.94
CA PRO A 156 2.59 12.35 -13.59
C PRO A 156 3.82 13.10 -14.13
N LEU A 157 5.02 12.84 -13.58
CA LEU A 157 6.27 13.36 -14.13
C LEU A 157 6.52 12.90 -15.58
N TYR A 158 5.88 11.78 -15.98
CA TYR A 158 6.02 11.14 -17.28
C TYR A 158 4.73 11.19 -18.11
N GLY A 159 3.81 12.15 -17.80
CA GLY A 159 2.60 12.39 -18.58
C GLY A 159 1.38 11.57 -18.20
N SER A 160 1.49 10.67 -17.21
CA SER A 160 0.32 9.95 -16.66
C SER A 160 -0.30 10.76 -15.52
N ASP A 161 -1.00 11.84 -15.87
CA ASP A 161 -1.61 12.83 -14.98
C ASP A 161 -3.12 12.62 -14.75
N ARG A 162 -3.66 11.49 -15.22
CA ARG A 162 -5.02 11.03 -15.01
C ARG A 162 -5.04 9.53 -14.73
N TRP A 163 -6.07 9.07 -14.03
CA TRP A 163 -6.19 7.67 -13.65
C TRP A 163 -6.32 6.72 -14.84
N ASP A 164 -7.01 7.12 -15.92
CA ASP A 164 -7.13 6.32 -17.15
C ASP A 164 -5.79 6.08 -17.86
N LYS A 165 -4.84 7.01 -17.74
CA LYS A 165 -3.51 6.88 -18.34
C LYS A 165 -2.61 5.82 -17.70
N LEU A 166 -3.03 5.24 -16.58
CA LEU A 166 -2.34 4.10 -15.98
C LEU A 166 -2.57 2.79 -16.73
N PHE A 167 -3.46 2.78 -17.71
CA PHE A 167 -3.87 1.61 -18.48
C PHE A 167 -3.61 1.82 -19.96
N ASN A 168 -3.09 0.80 -20.65
CA ASN A 168 -3.05 0.83 -22.11
C ASN A 168 -4.45 0.57 -22.70
N PRO A 169 -4.68 0.84 -24.00
CA PRO A 169 -6.02 0.72 -24.59
C PRO A 169 -6.63 -0.68 -24.45
N ARG A 170 -5.85 -1.76 -24.56
CA ARG A 170 -6.35 -3.13 -24.42
C ARG A 170 -6.74 -3.44 -22.97
N GLN A 171 -6.00 -2.91 -22.00
CA GLN A 171 -6.34 -2.99 -20.56
C GLN A 171 -7.62 -2.18 -20.26
N GLN A 172 -7.75 -0.98 -20.84
CA GLN A 172 -8.97 -0.16 -20.75
C GLN A 172 -10.16 -0.91 -21.33
N LEU A 173 -10.02 -1.53 -22.51
CA LEU A 173 -11.08 -2.34 -23.13
C LEU A 173 -11.56 -3.46 -22.21
N ALA A 174 -10.64 -4.19 -21.60
CA ALA A 174 -10.98 -5.27 -20.67
C ALA A 174 -11.77 -4.73 -19.46
N LEU A 175 -11.25 -3.70 -18.80
CA LEU A 175 -11.88 -3.12 -17.60
C LEU A 175 -13.25 -2.49 -17.92
N VAL A 176 -13.38 -1.75 -19.01
CA VAL A 176 -14.67 -1.17 -19.46
C VAL A 176 -15.68 -2.26 -19.80
N THR A 177 -15.23 -3.38 -20.36
CA THR A 177 -16.12 -4.51 -20.67
C THR A 177 -16.65 -5.18 -19.41
N PHE A 178 -15.79 -5.42 -18.42
CA PHE A 178 -16.24 -5.95 -17.12
C PHE A 178 -17.14 -4.94 -16.39
N LEU A 179 -16.79 -3.66 -16.41
CA LEU A 179 -17.59 -2.58 -15.83
C LEU A 179 -19.02 -2.59 -16.39
N GLU A 180 -19.17 -2.64 -17.71
CA GLU A 180 -20.49 -2.70 -18.37
C GLU A 180 -21.32 -3.88 -17.88
N LYS A 181 -20.70 -5.06 -17.73
CA LYS A 181 -21.40 -6.26 -17.23
C LYS A 181 -21.77 -6.11 -15.76
N ILE A 182 -20.91 -5.53 -14.93
CA ILE A 182 -21.20 -5.31 -13.51
C ILE A 182 -22.36 -4.34 -13.32
N LYS A 183 -22.45 -3.24 -14.09
CA LYS A 183 -23.61 -2.33 -14.07
C LYS A 183 -24.94 -3.06 -14.31
N SER A 184 -24.93 -4.16 -15.08
CA SER A 184 -26.13 -4.97 -15.33
C SER A 184 -26.43 -6.01 -14.24
N VAL A 185 -25.53 -6.24 -13.27
CA VAL A 185 -25.69 -7.30 -12.25
C VAL A 185 -26.83 -6.98 -11.31
N TYR A 186 -26.87 -5.77 -10.75
CA TYR A 186 -27.91 -5.37 -9.78
C TYR A 186 -29.32 -5.55 -10.31
N PRO A 187 -29.71 -4.97 -11.48
CA PRO A 187 -31.06 -5.15 -12.01
C PRO A 187 -31.36 -6.62 -12.39
N ARG A 188 -30.39 -7.37 -12.91
CA ARG A 188 -30.60 -8.78 -13.28
C ARG A 188 -30.85 -9.65 -12.06
N VAL A 189 -30.01 -9.57 -11.03
CA VAL A 189 -30.20 -10.35 -9.79
C VAL A 189 -31.52 -10.00 -9.13
N SER A 190 -31.91 -8.70 -9.12
CA SER A 190 -33.20 -8.29 -8.59
C SER A 190 -34.39 -8.89 -9.36
N MET A 191 -34.27 -9.10 -10.66
CA MET A 191 -35.31 -9.75 -11.48
C MET A 191 -35.31 -11.26 -11.31
N ASP A 192 -34.13 -11.90 -11.43
CA ASP A 192 -33.99 -13.36 -11.40
C ASP A 192 -34.43 -13.94 -10.06
N VAL A 193 -34.10 -13.27 -8.94
CA VAL A 193 -34.47 -13.74 -7.59
C VAL A 193 -35.96 -13.58 -7.32
N ARG A 194 -36.61 -12.52 -7.79
CA ARG A 194 -38.07 -12.34 -7.66
C ARG A 194 -38.89 -13.39 -8.41
N GLY A 195 -38.31 -14.04 -9.40
CA GLY A 195 -38.96 -15.09 -10.18
C GLY A 195 -38.76 -16.52 -9.63
N LEU A 196 -38.06 -16.71 -8.51
CA LEU A 196 -37.78 -18.04 -7.96
C LEU A 196 -38.85 -18.45 -6.92
N PRO A 197 -39.70 -19.48 -7.21
CA PRO A 197 -40.78 -19.90 -6.33
C PRO A 197 -40.32 -20.41 -4.93
N GLN A 198 -39.06 -20.81 -4.83
CA GLN A 198 -38.48 -21.35 -3.59
C GLN A 198 -38.08 -20.27 -2.57
N ILE A 199 -38.13 -18.99 -2.95
CA ILE A 199 -37.73 -17.86 -2.12
C ILE A 199 -38.92 -17.01 -1.67
N GLU A 200 -40.09 -17.18 -2.32
CA GLU A 200 -41.34 -16.55 -1.89
C GLU A 200 -41.81 -17.22 -0.57
N GLY A 201 -41.51 -16.58 0.57
CA GLY A 201 -41.96 -17.00 1.89
C GLY A 201 -40.89 -17.01 2.99
N GLU A 202 -39.62 -16.97 2.68
CA GLU A 202 -38.53 -17.00 3.68
C GLU A 202 -38.03 -15.62 4.12
N GLY A 203 -38.69 -14.52 3.73
CA GLY A 203 -38.29 -13.17 4.14
C GLY A 203 -36.93 -12.72 3.59
N LEU A 204 -36.48 -13.27 2.44
CA LEU A 204 -35.20 -12.90 1.82
C LEU A 204 -35.23 -11.43 1.37
N ASP A 205 -34.24 -10.66 1.82
CA ASP A 205 -33.98 -9.31 1.32
C ASP A 205 -33.36 -9.37 -0.09
N VAL A 206 -34.22 -9.41 -1.12
CA VAL A 206 -33.80 -9.48 -2.53
C VAL A 206 -32.98 -8.27 -2.92
N GLU A 207 -33.31 -7.09 -2.41
CA GLU A 207 -32.57 -5.86 -2.70
C GLU A 207 -31.19 -5.88 -2.06
N GLY A 208 -31.09 -6.27 -0.80
CA GLY A 208 -29.82 -6.44 -0.10
C GLY A 208 -28.92 -7.49 -0.77
N LEU A 209 -29.50 -8.61 -1.21
CA LEU A 209 -28.75 -9.63 -1.96
C LEU A 209 -28.20 -9.08 -3.29
N ALA A 210 -29.02 -8.39 -4.06
CA ALA A 210 -28.61 -7.80 -5.34
C ALA A 210 -27.50 -6.76 -5.15
N LYS A 211 -27.60 -5.91 -4.11
CA LYS A 211 -26.57 -4.95 -3.72
C LYS A 211 -25.27 -5.67 -3.33
N ALA A 212 -25.36 -6.73 -2.52
CA ALA A 212 -24.19 -7.50 -2.11
C ALA A 212 -23.47 -8.14 -3.30
N VAL A 213 -24.20 -8.79 -4.21
CA VAL A 213 -23.60 -9.40 -5.42
C VAL A 213 -22.93 -8.35 -6.30
N ALA A 214 -23.59 -7.21 -6.55
CA ALA A 214 -23.00 -6.12 -7.33
C ALA A 214 -21.74 -5.56 -6.66
N GLY A 215 -21.76 -5.38 -5.34
CA GLY A 215 -20.62 -4.93 -4.54
C GLY A 215 -19.44 -5.89 -4.63
N TYR A 216 -19.65 -7.19 -4.46
CA TYR A 216 -18.58 -8.19 -4.61
C TYR A 216 -18.01 -8.23 -6.03
N MET A 217 -18.83 -8.13 -7.06
CA MET A 217 -18.35 -8.06 -8.44
C MET A 217 -17.53 -6.80 -8.72
N ALA A 218 -17.87 -5.66 -8.10
CA ALA A 218 -17.08 -4.44 -8.18
C ALA A 218 -15.71 -4.59 -7.47
N ILE A 219 -15.64 -5.33 -6.36
CA ILE A 219 -14.38 -5.68 -5.70
C ILE A 219 -13.50 -6.57 -6.61
N VAL A 220 -14.10 -7.52 -7.35
CA VAL A 220 -13.38 -8.32 -8.35
C VAL A 220 -12.79 -7.43 -9.45
N LEU A 221 -13.56 -6.42 -9.93
CA LEU A 221 -13.06 -5.45 -10.91
C LEU A 221 -11.87 -4.65 -10.36
N ASN A 222 -11.92 -4.21 -9.12
CA ASN A 222 -10.82 -3.49 -8.49
C ASN A 222 -9.55 -4.34 -8.40
N ARG A 223 -9.67 -5.62 -8.04
CA ARG A 223 -8.54 -6.55 -8.08
C ARG A 223 -8.01 -6.72 -9.51
N GLN A 224 -8.90 -6.82 -10.50
CA GLN A 224 -8.48 -6.90 -11.89
C GLN A 224 -7.72 -5.63 -12.32
N ALA A 225 -8.17 -4.44 -11.93
CA ALA A 225 -7.47 -3.19 -12.23
C ALA A 225 -6.06 -3.12 -11.60
N ASP A 226 -5.89 -3.63 -10.37
CA ASP A 226 -4.59 -3.72 -9.69
C ASP A 226 -3.60 -4.66 -10.41
N TYR A 227 -4.10 -5.69 -11.10
CA TYR A 227 -3.30 -6.65 -11.86
C TYR A 227 -3.19 -6.33 -13.36
N CYS A 228 -4.01 -5.42 -13.88
CA CYS A 228 -4.15 -5.14 -15.32
C CYS A 228 -3.90 -3.65 -15.60
N ASN A 229 -2.67 -3.17 -15.39
CA ASN A 229 -2.25 -1.79 -15.62
C ASN A 229 -0.80 -1.72 -16.15
N ARG A 230 -0.35 -0.54 -16.58
CA ARG A 230 1.00 -0.29 -17.14
C ARG A 230 2.12 -0.25 -16.12
N LEU A 231 1.85 -0.56 -14.85
CA LEU A 231 2.79 -0.45 -13.73
C LEU A 231 3.05 -1.79 -13.05
N THR A 232 2.38 -2.85 -13.49
CA THR A 232 2.64 -4.22 -13.05
C THR A 232 4.01 -4.68 -13.51
N THR A 233 4.70 -5.48 -12.70
CA THR A 233 6.03 -5.96 -13.00
C THR A 233 6.10 -7.48 -13.05
N TRP A 234 7.14 -8.01 -13.71
CA TRP A 234 7.36 -9.44 -13.76
C TRP A 234 8.27 -9.90 -12.63
N HIS A 235 7.83 -10.90 -11.87
CA HIS A 235 8.63 -11.55 -10.84
C HIS A 235 9.36 -12.76 -11.46
N ASN A 236 10.60 -12.55 -11.87
CA ASN A 236 11.37 -13.51 -12.65
C ASN A 236 11.68 -14.84 -11.92
N THR A 237 11.88 -14.84 -10.61
CA THR A 237 12.10 -16.07 -9.82
C THR A 237 10.80 -16.85 -9.58
N GLY A 238 9.68 -16.18 -9.44
CA GLY A 238 8.36 -16.79 -9.25
C GLY A 238 7.60 -17.06 -10.56
N GLU A 239 8.10 -16.58 -11.69
CA GLU A 239 7.44 -16.61 -13.00
C GLU A 239 5.96 -16.18 -12.92
N LYS A 240 5.72 -15.04 -12.26
CA LYS A 240 4.38 -14.49 -12.02
C LYS A 240 4.39 -12.97 -12.13
N LEU A 241 3.21 -12.40 -12.35
CA LEU A 241 3.00 -10.97 -12.30
C LEU A 241 2.98 -10.48 -10.84
N ASN A 242 3.63 -9.35 -10.58
CA ASN A 242 3.44 -8.54 -9.38
C ASN A 242 2.43 -7.43 -9.70
N HIS A 243 1.41 -7.32 -8.87
CA HIS A 243 0.40 -6.28 -8.97
C HIS A 243 0.94 -4.90 -8.56
N LEU A 244 0.22 -3.83 -8.89
CA LEU A 244 0.66 -2.44 -8.66
C LEU A 244 0.88 -2.16 -7.17
N PHE A 245 -0.10 -2.50 -6.32
CA PHE A 245 -0.04 -2.22 -4.89
C PHE A 245 0.77 -3.25 -4.08
N GLY A 246 1.88 -3.75 -4.64
CA GLY A 246 2.92 -4.42 -3.83
C GLY A 246 3.63 -3.48 -2.84
N ARG A 247 3.36 -2.17 -2.93
CA ARG A 247 3.77 -1.10 -1.99
C ARG A 247 2.78 0.06 -2.02
N GLN A 248 2.79 0.92 -1.00
CA GLN A 248 1.92 2.09 -0.89
C GLN A 248 2.41 3.26 -1.77
N ALA A 249 2.52 3.04 -3.08
CA ALA A 249 2.97 4.04 -4.05
C ALA A 249 2.61 3.62 -5.47
N ILE A 250 2.52 4.61 -6.38
CA ILE A 250 2.37 4.44 -7.83
C ILE A 250 3.65 4.94 -8.52
N PRO A 251 4.70 4.09 -8.58
CA PRO A 251 5.97 4.44 -9.19
C PRO A 251 5.90 4.31 -10.70
N MET A 252 6.74 5.04 -11.42
CA MET A 252 6.98 4.77 -12.84
C MET A 252 7.62 3.39 -13.02
N SER A 253 7.06 2.58 -13.90
CA SER A 253 7.63 1.33 -14.42
C SER A 253 7.99 1.53 -15.89
N TRP A 254 9.20 1.10 -16.28
CA TRP A 254 9.68 1.18 -17.66
C TRP A 254 9.39 -0.09 -18.46
N ASP A 255 9.28 -1.22 -17.75
CA ASP A 255 8.89 -2.52 -18.26
C ASP A 255 7.68 -3.01 -17.50
N TYR A 256 6.55 -3.14 -18.14
CA TYR A 256 5.37 -3.70 -17.51
C TYR A 256 4.92 -4.99 -18.15
N VAL A 257 4.16 -5.77 -17.43
CA VAL A 257 3.58 -7.03 -17.89
C VAL A 257 2.08 -6.88 -18.02
N GLU A 258 1.57 -7.11 -19.22
CA GLU A 258 0.14 -7.13 -19.45
C GLU A 258 -0.44 -8.52 -19.21
N LEU A 259 -1.42 -8.58 -18.32
CA LEU A 259 -2.17 -9.80 -18.03
C LEU A 259 -3.31 -9.99 -19.02
N ASN A 260 -3.45 -11.21 -19.57
CA ASN A 260 -4.69 -11.59 -20.22
C ASN A 260 -5.74 -11.96 -19.15
N PRO A 261 -6.85 -11.19 -19.01
CA PRO A 261 -7.85 -11.39 -17.95
C PRO A 261 -8.62 -12.72 -18.06
N ASN A 262 -8.48 -13.45 -19.18
CA ASN A 262 -9.10 -14.75 -19.42
C ASN A 262 -8.06 -15.87 -19.64
N SER A 263 -6.91 -15.77 -19.00
CA SER A 263 -5.77 -16.67 -19.26
C SER A 263 -5.89 -18.05 -18.61
N GLY A 264 -6.77 -18.25 -17.65
CA GLY A 264 -6.79 -19.43 -16.79
C GLY A 264 -5.57 -19.53 -15.85
N SER A 265 -4.85 -18.42 -15.64
CA SER A 265 -3.69 -18.36 -14.74
C SER A 265 -3.93 -17.42 -13.56
N GLY A 266 -3.06 -17.51 -12.53
CA GLY A 266 -3.20 -16.66 -11.35
C GLY A 266 -3.18 -15.16 -11.70
N GLY A 267 -4.15 -14.42 -11.18
CA GLY A 267 -4.35 -12.99 -11.43
C GLY A 267 -5.37 -12.68 -12.54
N ASP A 268 -5.95 -13.67 -13.20
CA ASP A 268 -7.04 -13.46 -14.14
C ASP A 268 -8.41 -13.25 -13.44
N TRP A 269 -9.44 -12.93 -14.22
CA TRP A 269 -10.78 -12.65 -13.69
C TRP A 269 -11.33 -13.78 -12.82
N THR A 270 -11.20 -15.03 -13.28
CA THR A 270 -11.71 -16.20 -12.58
C THR A 270 -10.99 -16.40 -11.24
N SER A 271 -9.68 -16.26 -11.20
CA SER A 271 -8.92 -16.38 -9.96
C SER A 271 -9.25 -15.25 -8.97
N HIS A 272 -9.55 -14.03 -9.43
CA HIS A 272 -10.02 -12.95 -8.56
C HIS A 272 -11.41 -13.24 -7.98
N LEU A 273 -12.31 -13.76 -8.80
CA LEU A 273 -13.63 -14.22 -8.36
C LEU A 273 -13.52 -15.33 -7.32
N ASP A 274 -12.66 -16.34 -7.56
CA ASP A 274 -12.41 -17.43 -6.61
C ASP A 274 -11.93 -16.95 -5.25
N TRP A 275 -11.11 -15.90 -5.20
CA TRP A 275 -10.70 -15.29 -3.93
C TRP A 275 -11.89 -14.74 -3.14
N VAL A 276 -12.80 -14.03 -3.80
CA VAL A 276 -14.02 -13.51 -3.17
C VAL A 276 -14.93 -14.65 -2.71
N LEU A 277 -15.14 -15.67 -3.55
CA LEU A 277 -15.96 -16.83 -3.20
C LEU A 277 -15.38 -17.62 -2.02
N ARG A 278 -14.07 -17.79 -1.94
CA ARG A 278 -13.40 -18.43 -0.79
C ARG A 278 -13.58 -17.62 0.49
N TYR A 279 -13.52 -16.27 0.41
CA TYR A 279 -13.79 -15.42 1.57
C TYR A 279 -15.22 -15.61 2.06
N ILE A 280 -16.21 -15.56 1.16
CA ILE A 280 -17.63 -15.76 1.50
C ILE A 280 -17.86 -17.15 2.09
N GLY A 281 -17.34 -18.20 1.45
CA GLY A 281 -17.50 -19.59 1.88
C GLY A 281 -16.71 -19.95 3.15
N GLY A 282 -15.59 -19.26 3.42
CA GLY A 282 -14.73 -19.48 4.59
C GLY A 282 -15.16 -18.69 5.84
N ASN A 283 -16.10 -17.76 5.70
CA ASN A 283 -16.61 -16.93 6.80
C ASN A 283 -18.13 -17.12 6.96
N PRO A 284 -18.60 -18.33 7.34
CA PRO A 284 -20.01 -18.52 7.63
C PRO A 284 -20.39 -17.66 8.84
N SER A 285 -21.61 -17.16 8.85
CA SER A 285 -22.15 -16.45 10.02
C SER A 285 -22.07 -17.37 11.23
N ILE A 286 -21.20 -17.03 12.19
CA ILE A 286 -20.94 -17.87 13.38
C ILE A 286 -21.95 -17.54 14.50
N SER A 287 -22.70 -16.46 14.38
CA SER A 287 -23.65 -16.01 15.40
C SER A 287 -24.92 -15.45 14.79
N ASP A 288 -26.01 -15.52 15.55
CA ASP A 288 -27.29 -14.87 15.22
C ASP A 288 -27.23 -13.33 15.33
N VAL A 289 -26.09 -12.79 15.76
CA VAL A 289 -25.87 -11.34 15.86
C VAL A 289 -25.38 -10.81 14.52
N GLN A 290 -26.18 -9.96 13.91
CA GLN A 290 -25.80 -9.27 12.66
C GLN A 290 -24.70 -8.24 12.93
N SER A 291 -23.59 -8.38 12.20
CA SER A 291 -22.57 -7.33 12.13
C SER A 291 -23.11 -6.15 11.31
N GLN A 292 -22.81 -4.94 11.76
CA GLN A 292 -23.15 -3.72 11.05
C GLN A 292 -21.89 -2.99 10.59
N ALA A 293 -21.84 -2.61 9.32
CA ALA A 293 -20.82 -1.72 8.79
C ALA A 293 -21.41 -0.31 8.64
N GLN A 294 -20.73 0.70 9.21
CA GLN A 294 -21.17 2.10 9.15
C GLN A 294 -20.04 2.97 8.63
N ASN A 295 -20.38 3.91 7.75
CA ASN A 295 -19.48 4.98 7.34
C ASN A 295 -19.64 6.13 8.33
N ALA A 296 -18.64 6.35 9.20
CA ALA A 296 -18.67 7.39 10.21
C ALA A 296 -17.26 7.98 10.43
N SER A 297 -17.21 9.19 10.96
CA SER A 297 -15.95 9.80 11.38
C SER A 297 -15.51 9.25 12.74
N ALA A 298 -14.23 8.91 12.88
CA ALA A 298 -13.65 8.53 14.18
C ALA A 298 -13.69 9.68 15.21
N THR A 299 -13.86 10.93 14.76
CA THR A 299 -13.99 12.11 15.62
C THR A 299 -15.43 12.38 16.08
N SER A 300 -16.40 11.56 15.66
CA SER A 300 -17.82 11.65 16.03
C SER A 300 -18.49 10.30 15.79
N LEU A 301 -18.38 9.40 16.75
CA LEU A 301 -18.90 8.04 16.65
C LEU A 301 -20.42 8.01 16.90
N PRO A 302 -21.21 7.28 16.09
CA PRO A 302 -22.66 7.20 16.22
C PRO A 302 -23.13 6.24 17.32
N PHE A 303 -22.45 6.26 18.45
CA PHE A 303 -22.72 5.42 19.62
C PHE A 303 -22.97 6.27 20.87
N SER A 304 -23.79 5.75 21.76
CA SER A 304 -24.03 6.39 23.07
C SER A 304 -22.78 6.29 23.96
N ASP A 305 -22.71 7.14 24.98
CA ASP A 305 -21.68 7.06 26.01
C ASP A 305 -21.75 5.68 26.70
N ASP A 306 -20.58 5.16 27.06
CA ASP A 306 -20.44 3.91 27.84
C ASP A 306 -21.13 2.66 27.21
N SER A 307 -21.28 2.64 25.89
CA SER A 307 -22.07 1.60 25.18
C SER A 307 -21.25 0.44 24.61
N LEU A 308 -19.95 0.61 24.42
CA LEU A 308 -19.11 -0.41 23.79
C LEU A 308 -18.21 -1.13 24.80
N ASP A 309 -18.15 -2.45 24.69
CA ASP A 309 -17.31 -3.32 25.53
C ASP A 309 -15.83 -3.25 25.13
N ALA A 310 -15.60 -3.20 23.82
CA ALA A 310 -14.26 -3.19 23.25
C ALA A 310 -14.20 -2.38 21.95
N ILE A 311 -13.06 -1.72 21.74
CA ILE A 311 -12.74 -0.98 20.51
C ILE A 311 -11.36 -1.44 20.03
N LEU A 312 -11.26 -1.82 18.77
CA LEU A 312 -10.00 -2.15 18.12
C LEU A 312 -9.79 -1.18 16.96
N THR A 313 -8.65 -0.51 16.93
CA THR A 313 -8.36 0.47 15.89
C THR A 313 -6.90 0.41 15.47
N ASP A 314 -6.69 0.61 14.16
CA ASP A 314 -5.39 0.82 13.52
C ASP A 314 -5.45 2.23 12.88
N PRO A 315 -5.12 3.29 13.63
CA PRO A 315 -5.23 4.66 13.15
C PRO A 315 -4.15 4.98 12.12
N PRO A 316 -4.29 6.05 11.32
CA PRO A 316 -3.24 6.49 10.42
C PRO A 316 -1.92 6.76 11.15
N TYR A 317 -0.80 6.34 10.55
CA TYR A 317 0.53 6.46 11.17
C TYR A 317 1.17 7.81 10.86
N TYR A 318 0.64 8.87 11.47
CA TYR A 318 1.11 10.25 11.35
C TYR A 318 1.23 10.69 9.87
N ASN A 319 2.45 10.77 9.32
CA ASN A 319 2.74 11.18 7.94
C ASN A 319 3.26 10.04 7.05
N SER A 320 2.96 8.79 7.39
CA SER A 320 3.59 7.65 6.71
C SER A 320 2.97 7.30 5.37
N VAL A 321 1.64 7.41 5.21
CA VAL A 321 0.89 6.96 4.04
C VAL A 321 -0.28 7.90 3.73
N PRO A 322 -0.42 8.40 2.48
CA PRO A 322 -1.59 9.15 2.03
C PRO A 322 -2.72 8.19 1.61
N TYR A 323 -3.45 7.65 2.59
CA TYR A 323 -4.41 6.57 2.35
C TYR A 323 -5.54 6.98 1.40
N ALA A 324 -6.13 8.16 1.59
CA ALA A 324 -7.22 8.64 0.76
C ALA A 324 -6.80 8.92 -0.69
N ASP A 325 -5.58 9.42 -0.91
CA ASP A 325 -5.06 9.61 -2.27
C ASP A 325 -4.78 8.27 -2.96
N LEU A 326 -4.22 7.29 -2.24
CA LEU A 326 -3.98 5.94 -2.79
C LEU A 326 -5.30 5.21 -3.08
N SER A 327 -6.33 5.42 -2.25
CA SER A 327 -7.63 4.79 -2.43
C SER A 327 -8.37 5.27 -3.68
N ASP A 328 -8.03 6.44 -4.22
CA ASP A 328 -8.63 6.96 -5.46
C ASP A 328 -8.51 5.98 -6.63
N PHE A 329 -7.40 5.24 -6.72
CA PHE A 329 -7.22 4.21 -7.75
C PHE A 329 -8.38 3.20 -7.78
N PHE A 330 -8.86 2.78 -6.61
CA PHE A 330 -9.98 1.86 -6.49
C PHE A 330 -11.33 2.58 -6.53
N TYR A 331 -11.41 3.75 -5.91
CA TYR A 331 -12.62 4.55 -5.79
C TYR A 331 -13.20 4.90 -7.16
N VAL A 332 -12.38 5.31 -8.11
CA VAL A 332 -12.84 5.73 -9.45
C VAL A 332 -13.50 4.59 -10.24
N TRP A 333 -13.08 3.34 -10.02
CA TRP A 333 -13.70 2.15 -10.61
C TRP A 333 -14.96 1.72 -9.85
N LEU A 334 -14.94 1.76 -8.51
CA LEU A 334 -16.10 1.46 -7.67
C LEU A 334 -17.25 2.44 -7.97
N LYS A 335 -16.96 3.74 -8.04
CA LYS A 335 -17.94 4.76 -8.37
C LYS A 335 -18.61 4.45 -9.70
N ARG A 336 -17.86 4.13 -10.74
CA ARG A 336 -18.37 3.80 -12.06
C ARG A 336 -19.17 2.51 -12.11
N SER A 337 -18.82 1.53 -11.29
CA SER A 337 -19.48 0.22 -11.30
C SER A 337 -20.72 0.14 -10.43
N VAL A 338 -20.67 0.68 -9.21
CA VAL A 338 -21.73 0.55 -8.21
C VAL A 338 -22.14 1.87 -7.56
N GLY A 339 -21.69 3.02 -8.07
CA GLY A 339 -22.06 4.33 -7.52
C GLY A 339 -23.56 4.60 -7.54
N GLU A 340 -24.29 4.11 -8.54
CA GLU A 340 -25.76 4.20 -8.61
C GLU A 340 -26.46 3.27 -7.58
N VAL A 341 -25.77 2.18 -7.17
CA VAL A 341 -26.28 1.23 -6.18
C VAL A 341 -26.01 1.72 -4.75
N PHE A 342 -24.90 2.45 -4.54
CA PHE A 342 -24.47 3.02 -3.27
C PHE A 342 -24.18 4.52 -3.37
N PRO A 343 -25.18 5.36 -3.69
CA PRO A 343 -24.96 6.78 -4.01
C PRO A 343 -24.33 7.57 -2.86
N ASP A 344 -24.66 7.24 -1.62
CA ASP A 344 -24.12 7.93 -0.44
C ASP A 344 -22.62 7.70 -0.26
N LEU A 345 -22.08 6.55 -0.71
CA LEU A 345 -20.67 6.23 -0.62
C LEU A 345 -19.84 6.88 -1.74
N PHE A 346 -20.47 7.20 -2.87
CA PHE A 346 -19.80 7.69 -4.08
C PHE A 346 -20.28 9.07 -4.52
N ALA A 347 -20.70 9.90 -3.59
CA ALA A 347 -21.21 11.25 -3.85
C ALA A 347 -20.14 12.21 -4.42
N THR A 348 -18.87 11.98 -4.12
CA THR A 348 -17.74 12.83 -4.57
C THR A 348 -17.03 12.23 -5.80
N PRO A 349 -16.33 13.05 -6.61
CA PRO A 349 -15.56 12.55 -7.76
C PRO A 349 -14.42 11.59 -7.35
N LEU A 350 -13.75 11.86 -6.25
CA LEU A 350 -12.65 11.11 -5.66
C LEU A 350 -12.94 10.81 -4.19
N ALA A 351 -12.17 9.93 -3.57
CA ALA A 351 -12.28 9.63 -2.14
C ALA A 351 -12.20 10.93 -1.30
N PRO A 352 -13.03 11.09 -0.26
CA PRO A 352 -12.97 12.26 0.61
C PRO A 352 -11.63 12.36 1.33
N LYS A 353 -10.96 13.52 1.24
CA LYS A 353 -9.61 13.74 1.79
C LYS A 353 -9.55 14.72 2.96
N PRO A 354 -10.47 15.73 3.06
CA PRO A 354 -10.31 16.80 4.06
C PRO A 354 -10.26 16.31 5.50
N GLU A 355 -11.02 15.28 5.82
CA GLU A 355 -11.15 14.75 7.19
C GLU A 355 -10.20 13.60 7.51
N GLU A 356 -9.44 13.09 6.55
CA GLU A 356 -8.44 12.06 6.80
C GLU A 356 -7.39 12.55 7.80
N ILE A 357 -7.20 11.82 8.89
CA ILE A 357 -6.33 12.22 10.00
C ILE A 357 -4.87 11.82 9.68
N CYS A 358 -4.24 12.59 8.77
CA CYS A 358 -2.84 12.43 8.41
C CYS A 358 -2.16 13.80 8.35
N GLU A 359 -0.89 13.89 8.75
CA GLU A 359 -0.04 15.04 8.44
C GLU A 359 0.38 14.93 6.97
N MET A 360 -0.04 15.89 6.14
CA MET A 360 0.15 15.84 4.69
C MET A 360 0.76 17.11 4.09
N ALA A 361 0.99 18.15 4.90
CA ALA A 361 1.52 19.43 4.44
C ALA A 361 2.90 19.27 3.76
N GLY A 362 3.72 18.34 4.26
CA GLY A 362 5.02 18.00 3.69
C GLY A 362 4.95 17.20 2.37
N TRP A 363 3.83 16.52 2.08
CA TRP A 363 3.64 15.72 0.87
C TRP A 363 3.15 16.55 -0.32
N ASP A 364 2.16 17.41 -0.08
CA ASP A 364 1.59 18.32 -1.06
C ASP A 364 1.07 19.59 -0.37
N SER A 365 1.93 20.57 -0.23
CA SER A 365 1.60 21.84 0.40
C SER A 365 0.56 22.67 -0.37
N ARG A 366 0.29 22.38 -1.64
CA ARG A 366 -0.73 23.10 -2.42
C ARG A 366 -2.14 22.65 -2.04
N ARG A 367 -2.35 21.33 -1.86
CA ARG A 367 -3.65 20.77 -1.50
C ARG A 367 -3.84 20.67 0.01
N TYR A 368 -2.77 20.43 0.78
CA TYR A 368 -2.82 20.02 2.18
C TYR A 368 -2.05 20.93 3.15
N ALA A 369 -1.83 22.22 2.82
CA ALA A 369 -1.18 23.16 3.75
C ALA A 369 -1.82 23.18 5.13
N HIS A 370 -3.13 22.90 5.24
CA HIS A 370 -3.90 22.86 6.48
C HIS A 370 -3.76 21.55 7.25
N LYS A 371 -3.19 20.49 6.64
CA LYS A 371 -2.97 19.19 7.28
C LYS A 371 -1.55 19.11 7.84
N ASP A 372 -1.23 20.03 8.71
CA ASP A 372 0.03 20.10 9.45
C ASP A 372 -0.01 19.22 10.72
N GLN A 373 1.03 19.31 11.51
CA GLN A 373 1.14 18.61 12.79
C GLN A 373 -0.02 18.97 13.74
N ALA A 374 -0.38 20.25 13.84
CA ALA A 374 -1.45 20.69 14.72
C ALA A 374 -2.82 20.11 14.32
N PHE A 375 -3.09 20.02 13.01
CA PHE A 375 -4.28 19.33 12.49
C PHE A 375 -4.31 17.86 12.91
N PHE A 376 -3.19 17.15 12.76
CA PHE A 376 -3.12 15.75 13.15
C PHE A 376 -3.36 15.58 14.66
N GLU A 377 -2.68 16.36 15.48
CA GLU A 377 -2.79 16.32 16.95
C GLU A 377 -4.23 16.58 17.41
N GLU A 378 -4.86 17.62 16.88
CA GLU A 378 -6.25 17.95 17.21
C GLU A 378 -7.20 16.81 16.85
N ARG A 379 -7.08 16.27 15.64
CA ARG A 379 -8.02 15.28 15.11
C ARG A 379 -7.84 13.90 15.76
N ILE A 380 -6.61 13.46 15.98
CA ILE A 380 -6.37 12.20 16.69
C ILE A 380 -6.78 12.28 18.16
N GLY A 381 -6.59 13.45 18.80
CA GLY A 381 -7.08 13.70 20.14
C GLY A 381 -8.59 13.61 20.24
N LYS A 382 -9.33 14.19 19.27
CA LYS A 382 -10.79 14.05 19.18
C LYS A 382 -11.21 12.59 18.99
N ALA A 383 -10.53 11.84 18.13
CA ALA A 383 -10.84 10.43 17.90
C ALA A 383 -10.64 9.59 19.17
N PHE A 384 -9.57 9.82 19.92
CA PHE A 384 -9.35 9.13 21.19
C PHE A 384 -10.33 9.55 22.28
N SER A 385 -10.75 10.83 22.30
CA SER A 385 -11.80 11.31 23.20
C SER A 385 -13.15 10.64 22.91
N GLU A 386 -13.48 10.43 21.63
CA GLU A 386 -14.66 9.67 21.23
C GLU A 386 -14.57 8.19 21.62
N ILE A 387 -13.40 7.57 21.45
CA ILE A 387 -13.15 6.20 21.95
C ILE A 387 -13.39 6.14 23.46
N TYR A 388 -12.85 7.09 24.22
CA TYR A 388 -13.07 7.16 25.67
C TYR A 388 -14.53 7.36 26.02
N ARG A 389 -15.25 8.23 25.28
CA ARG A 389 -16.67 8.50 25.52
C ARG A 389 -17.53 7.26 25.37
N VAL A 390 -17.41 6.56 24.25
CA VAL A 390 -18.28 5.41 23.91
C VAL A 390 -17.88 4.11 24.63
N LEU A 391 -16.62 4.00 25.09
CA LEU A 391 -16.13 2.83 25.81
C LEU A 391 -16.70 2.81 27.22
N ARG A 392 -17.28 1.68 27.66
CA ARG A 392 -17.79 1.54 29.02
C ARG A 392 -16.66 1.58 30.08
N PRO A 393 -16.94 1.92 31.36
CA PRO A 393 -15.97 1.78 32.43
C PRO A 393 -15.39 0.37 32.50
N GLY A 394 -14.05 0.27 32.54
CA GLY A 394 -13.33 -1.02 32.48
C GLY A 394 -13.25 -1.68 31.10
N GLY A 395 -13.90 -1.10 30.08
CA GLY A 395 -13.83 -1.57 28.69
C GLY A 395 -12.42 -1.50 28.12
N ILE A 396 -12.19 -2.19 27.01
CA ILE A 396 -10.86 -2.36 26.40
C ILE A 396 -10.79 -1.61 25.08
N ALA A 397 -9.79 -0.73 24.91
CA ALA A 397 -9.40 -0.20 23.61
C ALA A 397 -8.03 -0.77 23.22
N VAL A 398 -7.92 -1.39 22.04
CA VAL A 398 -6.65 -1.82 21.45
C VAL A 398 -6.31 -0.86 20.33
N ILE A 399 -5.18 -0.16 20.47
CA ILE A 399 -4.68 0.81 19.52
C ILE A 399 -3.39 0.27 18.91
N VAL A 400 -3.41 0.03 17.60
CA VAL A 400 -2.24 -0.42 16.85
C VAL A 400 -1.48 0.80 16.35
N TYR A 401 -0.17 0.86 16.58
CA TYR A 401 0.64 1.97 16.08
C TYR A 401 2.08 1.58 15.83
N ALA A 402 2.66 2.14 14.78
CA ALA A 402 4.09 2.06 14.48
C ALA A 402 4.58 3.37 13.88
N HIS A 403 5.65 3.92 14.40
CA HIS A 403 6.32 5.08 13.82
C HIS A 403 7.82 5.05 14.07
N LYS A 404 8.61 5.58 13.12
CA LYS A 404 10.08 5.57 13.20
C LYS A 404 10.65 6.66 14.09
N THR A 405 9.95 7.79 14.17
CA THR A 405 10.44 8.97 14.88
C THR A 405 9.84 9.10 16.28
N THR A 406 10.55 9.79 17.16
CA THR A 406 10.06 10.12 18.51
C THR A 406 8.84 11.00 18.46
N GLU A 407 8.86 11.99 17.58
CA GLU A 407 7.80 12.97 17.40
C GLU A 407 6.45 12.29 17.06
N GLY A 408 6.42 11.32 16.14
CA GLY A 408 5.21 10.57 15.85
C GLY A 408 4.68 9.78 17.05
N TRP A 409 5.57 9.23 17.88
CA TRP A 409 5.19 8.57 19.13
C TRP A 409 4.71 9.56 20.19
N GLU A 410 5.39 10.68 20.34
CA GLU A 410 5.03 11.73 21.31
C GLU A 410 3.63 12.26 21.04
N THR A 411 3.34 12.62 19.79
CA THR A 411 2.03 13.09 19.35
C THR A 411 0.92 12.08 19.67
N MET A 412 1.12 10.83 19.31
CA MET A 412 0.14 9.76 19.54
C MET A 412 -0.11 9.52 21.04
N LEU A 413 0.95 9.45 21.84
CA LEU A 413 0.85 9.17 23.27
C LEU A 413 0.29 10.35 24.07
N ASN A 414 0.62 11.59 23.69
CA ASN A 414 0.00 12.78 24.26
C ASN A 414 -1.51 12.77 24.04
N ALA A 415 -1.97 12.51 22.82
CA ALA A 415 -3.39 12.41 22.51
C ALA A 415 -4.10 11.32 23.32
N LEU A 416 -3.46 10.16 23.50
CA LEU A 416 -3.98 9.05 24.30
C LEU A 416 -4.14 9.41 25.79
N VAL A 417 -3.11 10.01 26.38
CA VAL A 417 -3.12 10.44 27.80
C VAL A 417 -4.14 11.56 28.02
N GLN A 418 -4.22 12.54 27.10
CA GLN A 418 -5.18 13.64 27.19
C GLN A 418 -6.64 13.15 27.10
N ALA A 419 -6.90 12.13 26.27
CA ALA A 419 -8.22 11.49 26.19
C ALA A 419 -8.62 10.73 27.46
N GLY A 420 -7.69 10.48 28.39
CA GLY A 420 -7.97 9.80 29.66
C GLY A 420 -7.82 8.27 29.61
N LEU A 421 -7.35 7.72 28.50
CA LEU A 421 -7.09 6.29 28.36
C LEU A 421 -5.83 5.87 29.16
N VAL A 422 -5.91 4.74 29.86
CA VAL A 422 -4.80 4.18 30.64
C VAL A 422 -4.25 2.95 29.91
N VAL A 423 -2.97 2.97 29.57
CA VAL A 423 -2.27 1.82 28.99
C VAL A 423 -2.08 0.75 30.07
N THR A 424 -2.59 -0.44 29.83
CA THR A 424 -2.55 -1.58 30.78
C THR A 424 -1.73 -2.76 30.24
N GLY A 425 -1.30 -2.70 28.99
CA GLY A 425 -0.44 -3.70 28.38
C GLY A 425 -0.02 -3.27 26.98
N SER A 426 1.09 -3.84 26.51
CA SER A 426 1.57 -3.63 25.16
C SER A 426 2.28 -4.85 24.61
N TRP A 427 2.10 -5.12 23.33
CA TRP A 427 2.73 -6.24 22.63
C TRP A 427 3.29 -5.79 21.27
N PRO A 428 4.58 -5.98 21.01
CA PRO A 428 5.11 -5.89 19.67
C PRO A 428 4.66 -7.11 18.86
N MET A 429 4.07 -6.87 17.70
CA MET A 429 3.61 -7.90 16.79
C MET A 429 4.28 -7.73 15.44
N HIS A 430 4.88 -8.81 14.90
CA HIS A 430 5.41 -8.79 13.53
C HIS A 430 4.26 -8.74 12.53
N THR A 431 3.96 -7.57 12.05
CA THR A 431 2.88 -7.32 11.07
C THR A 431 3.38 -7.31 9.65
N GLU A 432 4.70 -7.27 9.45
CA GLU A 432 5.29 -6.96 8.18
C GLU A 432 6.15 -8.09 7.62
N MET A 433 5.97 -8.38 6.33
CA MET A 433 6.74 -9.42 5.65
C MET A 433 8.23 -9.03 5.51
N ALA A 434 9.15 -9.93 5.88
CA ALA A 434 10.59 -9.74 5.73
C ALA A 434 11.05 -9.49 4.27
N ALA A 435 10.26 -9.93 3.29
CA ALA A 435 10.56 -9.81 1.86
C ALA A 435 10.21 -8.44 1.24
N ARG A 436 9.90 -7.40 2.03
CA ARG A 436 9.62 -6.07 1.48
C ARG A 436 10.84 -5.47 0.79
N LEU A 437 10.64 -4.89 -0.38
CA LEU A 437 11.69 -4.14 -1.10
C LEU A 437 12.31 -2.99 -0.26
N ARG A 438 11.54 -2.41 0.67
CA ARG A 438 12.03 -1.40 1.62
C ARG A 438 12.87 -1.96 2.76
N ALA A 439 12.64 -3.18 3.20
CA ALA A 439 13.40 -3.81 4.28
C ALA A 439 14.86 -4.08 3.86
N ALA A 440 15.09 -4.36 2.58
CA ALA A 440 16.44 -4.57 2.03
C ALA A 440 17.26 -3.27 1.88
N ALA A 441 16.63 -2.08 1.94
CA ALA A 441 17.27 -0.79 1.65
C ALA A 441 17.27 0.20 2.83
N SER A 442 16.59 -0.08 3.92
CA SER A 442 16.52 0.79 5.11
C SER A 442 16.17 -0.04 6.35
N ALA A 443 16.55 0.45 7.55
CA ALA A 443 16.07 -0.07 8.83
C ALA A 443 14.54 0.16 8.95
N ALA A 444 13.76 -0.69 8.29
CA ALA A 444 12.31 -0.63 8.34
C ALA A 444 11.84 -1.39 9.60
N LEU A 445 10.89 -0.81 10.33
CA LEU A 445 10.24 -1.50 11.44
C LEU A 445 9.52 -2.74 10.89
N ALA A 446 9.73 -3.88 11.52
CA ALA A 446 9.02 -5.11 11.20
C ALA A 446 7.80 -5.33 12.09
N SER A 447 7.70 -4.59 13.20
CA SER A 447 6.67 -4.75 14.21
C SER A 447 5.81 -3.49 14.38
N SER A 448 4.52 -3.72 14.60
CA SER A 448 3.59 -2.72 15.16
C SER A 448 3.36 -2.99 16.64
N ILE A 449 3.13 -1.94 17.42
CA ILE A 449 2.86 -2.05 18.85
C ILE A 449 1.34 -2.04 19.05
N TYR A 450 0.82 -3.08 19.68
CA TYR A 450 -0.57 -3.20 20.11
C TYR A 450 -0.66 -2.70 21.54
N MET A 451 -1.19 -1.49 21.72
CA MET A 451 -1.41 -0.90 23.04
C MET A 451 -2.80 -1.22 23.53
N VAL A 452 -2.90 -1.92 24.66
CA VAL A 452 -4.17 -2.18 25.33
C VAL A 452 -4.42 -1.10 26.35
N CYS A 453 -5.48 -0.35 26.11
CA CYS A 453 -5.90 0.76 26.94
C CYS A 453 -7.24 0.45 27.62
N ARG A 454 -7.51 1.11 28.73
CA ARG A 454 -8.78 0.98 29.45
C ARG A 454 -9.33 2.32 29.89
N LYS A 455 -10.66 2.41 29.96
CA LYS A 455 -11.37 3.49 30.65
C LYS A 455 -11.46 3.15 32.14
N VAL A 456 -10.50 3.63 32.92
CA VAL A 456 -10.42 3.44 34.36
C VAL A 456 -10.09 4.78 35.03
N ALA A 457 -10.43 4.92 36.32
CA ALA A 457 -10.07 6.09 37.09
C ALA A 457 -8.54 6.21 37.19
N ARG A 458 -8.04 7.41 37.00
CA ARG A 458 -6.62 7.74 37.16
C ARG A 458 -6.36 8.41 38.50
N GLU A 459 -5.18 8.19 39.05
CA GLU A 459 -4.71 8.93 40.21
C GLU A 459 -4.44 10.39 39.78
N PRO A 460 -4.80 11.39 40.62
CA PRO A 460 -4.72 12.79 40.23
C PRO A 460 -3.29 13.29 39.99
N LEU A 461 -2.31 12.81 40.76
CA LEU A 461 -0.93 13.27 40.71
C LEU A 461 0.06 12.14 40.98
N GLY A 462 1.08 12.03 40.15
CA GLY A 462 2.24 11.16 40.31
C GLY A 462 3.53 11.98 40.41
N PHE A 463 4.47 11.52 41.21
CA PHE A 463 5.79 12.16 41.32
C PHE A 463 6.82 11.42 40.48
N TRP A 464 7.48 12.15 39.57
CA TRP A 464 8.43 11.61 38.63
C TRP A 464 9.55 10.80 39.30
N ASN A 465 10.07 11.30 40.39
CA ASN A 465 11.14 10.64 41.15
C ASN A 465 10.73 9.28 41.72
N GLU A 466 9.44 9.07 41.99
CA GLU A 466 8.88 7.78 42.44
C GLU A 466 8.54 6.87 41.28
N LEU A 467 8.17 7.45 40.13
CA LEU A 467 7.82 6.71 38.94
C LEU A 467 9.03 6.18 38.15
N GLN A 468 10.14 6.91 38.11
CA GLN A 468 11.35 6.50 37.41
C GLN A 468 11.81 5.07 37.75
N PRO A 469 11.96 4.66 39.03
CA PRO A 469 12.36 3.29 39.34
C PRO A 469 11.30 2.25 38.95
N GLN A 470 10.02 2.58 39.02
CA GLN A 470 8.93 1.69 38.60
C GLN A 470 8.94 1.49 37.05
N ILE A 471 9.08 2.59 36.30
CA ILE A 471 9.20 2.57 34.84
C ILE A 471 10.42 1.77 34.43
N ARG A 472 11.60 2.02 35.06
CA ARG A 472 12.83 1.29 34.78
C ARG A 472 12.65 -0.22 34.99
N ALA A 473 12.14 -0.62 36.14
CA ALA A 473 11.93 -2.02 36.46
C ALA A 473 10.99 -2.71 35.46
N ARG A 474 9.88 -2.03 35.10
CA ARG A 474 8.92 -2.57 34.14
C ARG A 474 9.47 -2.67 32.73
N VAL A 475 10.21 -1.66 32.28
CA VAL A 475 10.88 -1.65 30.97
C VAL A 475 11.94 -2.76 30.92
N GLU A 476 12.81 -2.88 31.92
CA GLU A 476 13.86 -3.92 31.96
C GLU A 476 13.27 -5.34 32.02
N GLU A 477 12.18 -5.57 32.76
CA GLU A 477 11.44 -6.84 32.78
C GLU A 477 10.99 -7.21 31.37
N LYS A 478 10.34 -6.30 30.67
CA LYS A 478 9.81 -6.53 29.32
C LYS A 478 10.93 -6.67 28.28
N LEU A 479 11.97 -5.87 28.37
CA LEU A 479 13.14 -5.98 27.48
C LEU A 479 13.82 -7.35 27.61
N ASN A 480 13.86 -7.95 28.80
CA ASN A 480 14.34 -9.33 28.98
C ASN A 480 13.47 -10.33 28.21
N GLN A 481 12.13 -10.16 28.25
CA GLN A 481 11.20 -11.01 27.51
C GLN A 481 11.37 -10.83 26.00
N PHE A 482 11.48 -9.58 25.52
CA PHE A 482 11.66 -9.25 24.10
C PHE A 482 13.00 -9.77 23.55
N TRP A 483 14.07 -9.64 24.34
CA TRP A 483 15.37 -10.22 23.99
C TRP A 483 15.30 -11.73 23.82
N ALA A 484 14.65 -12.43 24.76
CA ALA A 484 14.45 -13.87 24.71
C ALA A 484 13.57 -14.30 23.51
N ALA A 485 12.65 -13.44 23.08
CA ALA A 485 11.82 -13.64 21.91
C ALA A 485 12.50 -13.29 20.57
N GLY A 486 13.77 -12.82 20.60
CA GLY A 486 14.54 -12.49 19.40
C GLY A 486 14.17 -11.15 18.76
N ILE A 487 13.49 -10.25 19.47
CA ILE A 487 13.22 -8.90 18.98
C ILE A 487 14.52 -8.10 18.99
N ALA A 488 14.89 -7.55 17.83
CA ALA A 488 16.16 -6.87 17.59
C ALA A 488 15.98 -5.55 16.82
N GLY A 489 17.08 -4.82 16.66
CA GLY A 489 17.12 -3.60 15.86
C GLY A 489 16.22 -2.49 16.41
N GLY A 490 15.62 -1.70 15.50
CA GLY A 490 14.73 -0.60 15.87
C GLY A 490 13.50 -1.04 16.66
N ASP A 491 12.96 -2.22 16.38
CA ASP A 491 11.78 -2.78 17.04
C ASP A 491 11.98 -2.97 18.54
N PHE A 492 13.20 -3.30 18.97
CA PHE A 492 13.54 -3.47 20.38
C PHE A 492 13.34 -2.18 21.19
N PHE A 493 13.80 -1.04 20.66
CA PHE A 493 13.64 0.26 21.32
C PHE A 493 12.20 0.73 21.35
N ILE A 494 11.45 0.51 20.26
CA ILE A 494 10.04 0.89 20.17
C ILE A 494 9.19 0.04 21.11
N SER A 495 9.50 -1.25 21.24
CA SER A 495 8.80 -2.15 22.15
C SER A 495 8.91 -1.75 23.62
N ALA A 496 9.95 -0.99 23.99
CA ALA A 496 10.13 -0.47 25.36
C ALA A 496 9.13 0.63 25.73
N ILE A 497 8.53 1.32 24.75
CA ILE A 497 7.62 2.46 24.96
C ILE A 497 6.38 2.03 25.75
N GLY A 498 5.73 0.96 25.33
CA GLY A 498 4.50 0.50 25.97
C GLY A 498 4.64 0.19 27.46
N PRO A 499 5.62 -0.59 27.92
CA PRO A 499 5.90 -0.83 29.34
C PRO A 499 6.10 0.43 30.17
N GLY A 500 6.77 1.45 29.62
CA GLY A 500 6.92 2.75 30.28
C GLY A 500 5.59 3.49 30.44
N MET A 501 4.75 3.41 29.41
CA MET A 501 3.41 4.01 29.41
C MET A 501 2.47 3.35 30.42
N GLU A 502 2.60 2.06 30.71
CA GLU A 502 1.78 1.35 31.70
C GLU A 502 1.86 1.98 33.09
N ALA A 503 3.00 2.47 33.50
CA ALA A 503 3.17 3.15 34.80
C ALA A 503 2.75 4.62 34.73
N TYR A 504 3.14 5.34 33.67
CA TYR A 504 2.92 6.76 33.52
C TYR A 504 1.44 7.14 33.35
N SER A 505 0.70 6.43 32.49
CA SER A 505 -0.69 6.75 32.13
C SER A 505 -1.71 6.54 33.24
N ARG A 506 -1.33 5.92 34.36
CA ARG A 506 -2.17 5.75 35.54
C ARG A 506 -2.45 7.08 36.26
N TYR A 507 -1.65 8.11 36.01
CA TYR A 507 -1.76 9.41 36.62
C TYR A 507 -2.35 10.42 35.63
N ALA A 508 -3.23 11.29 36.13
CA ALA A 508 -3.78 12.38 35.33
C ALA A 508 -2.70 13.45 35.05
N ARG A 509 -1.76 13.64 35.99
CA ARG A 509 -0.64 14.55 35.89
C ARG A 509 0.58 13.94 36.57
N VAL A 510 1.75 14.17 35.99
CA VAL A 510 3.03 13.77 36.56
C VAL A 510 3.91 15.02 36.72
N GLU A 511 4.53 15.19 37.87
CA GLU A 511 5.39 16.32 38.19
C GLU A 511 6.69 15.88 38.88
N THR A 512 7.69 16.75 38.83
CA THR A 512 8.86 16.66 39.72
C THR A 512 8.48 17.11 41.14
N TYR A 513 9.30 16.83 42.13
CA TYR A 513 9.09 17.39 43.50
C TYR A 513 9.18 18.91 43.54
N ALA A 514 9.74 19.56 42.51
CA ALA A 514 9.75 21.03 42.39
C ALA A 514 8.44 21.59 41.81
N GLY A 515 7.48 20.72 41.43
CA GLY A 515 6.21 21.09 40.81
C GLY A 515 6.27 21.32 39.29
N GLU A 516 7.37 20.94 38.66
CA GLU A 516 7.50 21.05 37.20
C GLU A 516 6.77 19.89 36.51
N PRO A 517 5.95 20.14 35.47
CA PRO A 517 5.24 19.08 34.77
C PRO A 517 6.20 18.20 33.97
N VAL A 518 5.98 16.90 34.04
CA VAL A 518 6.72 15.90 33.26
C VAL A 518 5.83 15.38 32.13
N GLY A 519 6.14 15.76 30.89
CA GLY A 519 5.40 15.35 29.70
C GLY A 519 5.90 14.02 29.11
N VAL A 520 5.20 13.57 28.08
CA VAL A 520 5.52 12.32 27.36
C VAL A 520 6.91 12.38 26.72
N GLU A 521 7.38 13.54 26.28
CA GLU A 521 8.74 13.70 25.72
C GLU A 521 9.82 13.24 26.73
N MET A 522 9.76 13.74 27.96
CA MET A 522 10.72 13.36 29.02
C MET A 522 10.61 11.86 29.35
N LEU A 523 9.40 11.32 29.37
CA LEU A 523 9.17 9.88 29.53
C LEU A 523 9.85 9.07 28.41
N LEU A 524 9.66 9.45 27.16
CA LEU A 524 10.26 8.76 26.01
C LEU A 524 11.79 8.82 26.02
N GLN A 525 12.37 9.97 26.40
CA GLN A 525 13.81 10.12 26.58
C GLN A 525 14.33 9.17 27.67
N PHE A 526 13.63 9.10 28.80
CA PHE A 526 13.98 8.19 29.89
C PHE A 526 13.91 6.72 29.48
N ILE A 527 12.82 6.29 28.83
CA ILE A 527 12.64 4.92 28.35
C ILE A 527 13.77 4.52 27.39
N ARG A 528 14.16 5.41 26.48
CA ARG A 528 15.25 5.17 25.54
C ARG A 528 16.60 5.01 26.24
N ALA A 529 16.87 5.85 27.22
CA ALA A 529 18.08 5.74 28.01
C ALA A 529 18.14 4.37 28.71
N VAL A 530 17.04 3.95 29.35
CA VAL A 530 16.93 2.63 30.00
C VAL A 530 17.15 1.50 28.99
N ALA A 531 16.54 1.57 27.82
CA ALA A 531 16.68 0.54 26.78
C ALA A 531 18.13 0.47 26.24
N ALA A 532 18.78 1.61 26.03
CA ALA A 532 20.18 1.67 25.60
C ALA A 532 21.14 1.11 26.68
N GLU A 533 20.95 1.50 27.94
CA GLU A 533 21.72 0.94 29.06
C GLU A 533 21.55 -0.58 29.17
N PHE A 534 20.31 -1.06 29.05
CA PHE A 534 20.01 -2.49 29.06
C PHE A 534 20.73 -3.22 27.93
N LEU A 535 20.67 -2.69 26.70
CA LEU A 535 21.32 -3.29 25.54
C LEU A 535 22.84 -3.35 25.71
N ILE A 536 23.47 -2.23 26.10
CA ILE A 536 24.91 -2.15 26.33
C ILE A 536 25.35 -3.22 27.36
N LYS A 537 24.62 -3.30 28.50
CA LYS A 537 24.88 -4.29 29.55
C LYS A 537 24.77 -5.74 29.03
N ARG A 538 23.83 -6.00 28.14
CA ARG A 538 23.69 -7.33 27.51
C ARG A 538 24.80 -7.63 26.53
N LEU A 539 25.17 -6.69 25.67
CA LEU A 539 26.25 -6.86 24.69
C LEU A 539 27.62 -7.05 25.38
N LEU A 540 27.84 -6.37 26.49
CA LEU A 540 29.06 -6.50 27.32
C LEU A 540 29.01 -7.69 28.28
N ARG A 541 28.04 -8.61 28.16
CA ARG A 541 27.88 -9.82 28.99
C ARG A 541 27.86 -9.53 30.50
N GLY A 542 27.24 -8.43 30.89
CA GLY A 542 27.05 -8.02 32.29
C GLY A 542 28.18 -7.14 32.87
N ALA A 543 29.23 -6.84 32.11
CA ALA A 543 30.14 -5.77 32.51
C ALA A 543 29.43 -4.40 32.56
N SER A 544 29.76 -3.59 33.56
CA SER A 544 29.14 -2.24 33.63
C SER A 544 29.65 -1.38 32.47
N GLY A 545 28.73 -0.73 31.74
CA GLY A 545 29.07 0.20 30.65
C GLY A 545 29.87 1.42 31.11
N GLY A 546 30.04 1.63 32.43
CA GLY A 546 30.79 2.77 32.98
C GLY A 546 32.29 2.79 32.64
N ASN A 547 32.83 1.67 32.14
CA ASN A 547 34.23 1.58 31.69
C ASN A 547 34.38 1.66 30.15
N VAL A 548 33.29 1.89 29.41
CA VAL A 548 33.31 2.00 27.96
C VAL A 548 33.03 3.47 27.61
N ASP A 549 33.87 4.06 26.76
CA ASP A 549 33.70 5.44 26.37
C ASP A 549 32.37 5.66 25.60
N PRO A 550 31.81 6.88 25.60
CA PRO A 550 30.51 7.17 24.97
C PRO A 550 30.46 6.88 23.47
N GLU A 551 31.57 7.04 22.73
CA GLU A 551 31.63 6.77 21.30
C GLU A 551 31.56 5.28 21.02
N ALA A 552 32.25 4.46 21.83
CA ALA A 552 32.17 3.00 21.74
C ALA A 552 30.78 2.48 22.14
N GLN A 553 30.12 3.09 23.14
CA GLN A 553 28.73 2.77 23.49
C GLN A 553 27.79 3.07 22.33
N PHE A 554 27.93 4.26 21.72
CA PHE A 554 27.14 4.66 20.55
C PHE A 554 27.37 3.69 19.38
N TYR A 555 28.64 3.34 19.11
CA TYR A 555 28.97 2.40 18.04
C TYR A 555 28.36 1.00 18.26
N LEU A 556 28.39 0.48 19.47
CA LEU A 556 27.79 -0.80 19.82
C LEU A 556 26.27 -0.79 19.59
N VAL A 557 25.59 0.25 20.06
CA VAL A 557 24.14 0.42 19.88
C VAL A 557 23.80 0.58 18.40
N TYR A 558 24.55 1.45 17.68
CA TYR A 558 24.35 1.68 16.24
C TYR A 558 24.56 0.39 15.43
N ARG A 559 25.66 -0.32 15.66
CA ARG A 559 25.96 -1.56 14.96
C ARG A 559 24.88 -2.62 15.19
N TRP A 560 24.47 -2.81 16.43
CA TRP A 560 23.44 -3.81 16.76
C TRP A 560 22.06 -3.42 16.20
N THR A 561 21.79 -2.13 16.08
CA THR A 561 20.48 -1.65 15.57
C THR A 561 20.40 -1.70 14.05
N TYR A 562 21.49 -1.44 13.33
CA TYR A 562 21.47 -1.16 11.89
C TYR A 562 22.42 -2.04 11.04
N LEU A 563 23.35 -2.75 11.64
CA LEU A 563 24.32 -3.57 10.92
C LEU A 563 24.23 -5.00 11.45
N ASP A 564 24.07 -5.97 10.53
CA ASP A 564 24.13 -7.41 10.85
C ASP A 564 25.51 -7.86 11.33
#